data_b0049c60ad30431b84bd854ec201f8f9
#
_entry.id   b0049c60ad30431b84bd854ec201f8f9
#
_cell.length_a   1.000
_cell.length_b   1.000
_cell.length_c   1.000
_cell.angle_alpha   90.00
_cell.angle_beta   90.00
_cell.angle_gamma   90.00
#
_symmetry.space_group_name_H-M   'P 1'
#
loop_
_entity.id
_entity.type
_entity.pdbx_description
1 polymer ?
#
loop_
_entity_poly.entity_id
_entity_poly.type
_entity_poly.pdbx_seq_one_letter_code
_entity_poly.pdbx_strand_id
1 'polypeptide(L)'
;MSKSEDARVRDIVRRKEEGIEVVLNRKVQAKNATTLLECVHLIHCALPEIDMSEVDLSTSFLGKKLLAPIVVDSMTGGAPRAEEINGTLAEVAEKMGFAMGLGSQRAGLLSESMARTYSIARKKAPSAFLFANIGGAQLAKGFPVKDAEKLVSMIEADALAVHLNPLQEIIQPEGEAAFRGVLASIRKLCEELSVPVMVKEVGAGISREVARELEGAGVKAINISGAGG
;
A
#
# COMPACT_ATOMS: atom_id res chain seq x y z
N MET A 1 13.82 7.18 25.03
CA MET A 1 14.44 6.83 23.73
C MET A 1 15.94 7.13 23.80
N SER A 2 16.78 6.27 23.20
CA SER A 2 18.21 6.53 23.15
C SER A 2 18.52 7.64 22.12
N LYS A 3 19.67 8.34 22.25
CA LYS A 3 20.09 9.35 21.26
C LYS A 3 20.20 8.80 19.84
N SER A 4 20.42 7.48 19.68
CA SER A 4 20.48 6.79 18.40
C SER A 4 19.09 6.54 17.81
N GLU A 5 18.07 6.29 18.63
CA GLU A 5 16.67 6.13 18.18
C GLU A 5 16.09 7.46 17.69
N ASP A 6 16.37 8.56 18.41
CA ASP A 6 15.92 9.89 17.98
C ASP A 6 16.55 10.33 16.66
N ALA A 7 17.81 9.97 16.40
CA ALA A 7 18.45 10.22 15.12
C ALA A 7 17.78 9.43 13.99
N ARG A 8 17.54 8.15 14.21
CA ARG A 8 16.86 7.27 13.23
C ARG A 8 15.43 7.74 12.90
N VAL A 9 14.69 8.18 13.92
CA VAL A 9 13.34 8.75 13.73
C VAL A 9 13.42 10.00 12.85
N ARG A 10 14.33 10.94 13.13
CA ARG A 10 14.52 12.16 12.33
C ARG A 10 14.86 11.87 10.87
N ASP A 11 15.74 10.89 10.61
CA ASP A 11 16.11 10.52 9.24
C ASP A 11 14.94 9.93 8.47
N ILE A 12 14.11 9.12 9.12
CA ILE A 12 12.90 8.56 8.50
C ILE A 12 11.91 9.69 8.16
N VAL A 13 11.64 10.61 9.08
CA VAL A 13 10.74 11.75 8.86
C VAL A 13 11.26 12.60 7.70
N ARG A 14 12.54 13.01 7.74
CA ARG A 14 13.16 13.81 6.68
C ARG A 14 12.99 13.17 5.31
N ARG A 15 13.32 11.88 5.16
CA ARG A 15 13.18 11.15 3.88
C ARG A 15 11.74 11.12 3.37
N LYS A 16 10.76 10.95 4.26
CA LYS A 16 9.35 10.92 3.88
C LYS A 16 8.83 12.30 3.47
N GLU A 17 9.26 13.36 4.13
CA GLU A 17 8.97 14.75 3.72
C GLU A 17 9.63 15.08 2.37
N GLU A 18 10.90 14.71 2.18
CA GLU A 18 11.59 14.88 0.90
C GLU A 18 10.87 14.17 -0.24
N GLY A 19 10.33 12.96 0.00
CA GLY A 19 9.53 12.23 -0.99
C GLY A 19 8.27 13.01 -1.40
N ILE A 20 7.56 13.61 -0.46
CA ILE A 20 6.39 14.47 -0.74
C ILE A 20 6.81 15.70 -1.54
N GLU A 21 7.88 16.38 -1.13
CA GLU A 21 8.40 17.57 -1.83
C GLU A 21 8.82 17.26 -3.28
N VAL A 22 9.46 16.12 -3.52
CA VAL A 22 9.86 15.69 -4.87
C VAL A 22 8.63 15.50 -5.75
N VAL A 23 7.59 14.83 -5.26
CA VAL A 23 6.36 14.60 -6.04
C VAL A 23 5.64 15.91 -6.35
N LEU A 24 5.60 16.85 -5.41
CA LEU A 24 4.94 18.14 -5.60
C LEU A 24 5.69 19.08 -6.54
N ASN A 25 7.03 19.07 -6.52
CA ASN A 25 7.84 20.11 -7.15
C ASN A 25 8.68 19.62 -8.34
N ARG A 26 8.65 18.31 -8.67
CA ARG A 26 9.46 17.73 -9.75
C ARG A 26 8.58 16.94 -10.73
N LYS A 27 9.06 16.80 -11.95
CA LYS A 27 8.47 15.89 -12.95
C LYS A 27 8.90 14.45 -12.59
N VAL A 28 8.03 13.69 -11.98
CA VAL A 28 8.30 12.32 -11.51
C VAL A 28 7.61 11.23 -12.33
N GLN A 29 6.86 11.62 -13.37
CA GLN A 29 6.18 10.68 -14.26
C GLN A 29 7.18 9.84 -15.06
N ALA A 30 6.83 8.59 -15.32
CA ALA A 30 7.61 7.72 -16.20
C ALA A 30 7.72 8.33 -17.61
N LYS A 31 8.95 8.38 -18.16
CA LYS A 31 9.19 9.05 -19.45
C LYS A 31 8.78 8.22 -20.66
N ASN A 32 8.90 6.89 -20.54
CA ASN A 32 8.73 5.95 -21.65
C ASN A 32 7.73 4.84 -21.33
N ALA A 33 6.83 5.05 -20.38
CA ALA A 33 5.80 4.11 -20.01
C ALA A 33 4.52 4.85 -19.63
N THR A 34 3.37 4.21 -19.93
CA THR A 34 2.02 4.67 -19.59
C THR A 34 1.27 3.55 -18.90
N THR A 35 0.06 3.82 -18.42
CA THR A 35 -0.85 2.79 -17.90
C THR A 35 -1.40 1.87 -18.98
N LEU A 36 -1.18 2.18 -20.25
CA LEU A 36 -1.82 1.55 -21.44
C LEU A 36 -3.35 1.70 -21.48
N LEU A 37 -3.95 2.53 -20.64
CA LEU A 37 -5.39 2.81 -20.70
C LEU A 37 -5.81 3.44 -22.02
N GLU A 38 -4.90 4.16 -22.68
CA GLU A 38 -5.09 4.68 -24.03
C GLU A 38 -5.23 3.61 -25.12
N CYS A 39 -4.82 2.38 -24.82
CA CYS A 39 -5.00 1.22 -25.71
C CYS A 39 -6.34 0.50 -25.50
N VAL A 40 -7.12 0.90 -24.50
CA VAL A 40 -8.43 0.31 -24.21
C VAL A 40 -9.49 1.03 -25.05
N HIS A 41 -10.10 0.29 -25.99
CA HIS A 41 -11.17 0.78 -26.85
C HIS A 41 -12.48 0.14 -26.46
N LEU A 42 -13.42 0.94 -25.97
CA LEU A 42 -14.76 0.48 -25.64
C LEU A 42 -15.62 0.42 -26.91
N ILE A 43 -16.34 -0.69 -27.10
CA ILE A 43 -17.33 -0.81 -28.18
C ILE A 43 -18.55 0.02 -27.78
N HIS A 44 -18.87 1.05 -28.60
CA HIS A 44 -20.05 1.88 -28.38
C HIS A 44 -21.35 1.06 -28.58
N CYS A 45 -22.24 1.11 -27.60
CA CYS A 45 -23.59 0.57 -27.71
C CYS A 45 -24.59 1.72 -27.88
N ALA A 46 -25.11 1.86 -29.13
CA ALA A 46 -26.04 2.94 -29.46
C ALA A 46 -27.47 2.70 -28.89
N LEU A 47 -27.79 1.48 -28.52
CA LEU A 47 -29.06 1.08 -27.94
C LEU A 47 -28.81 0.23 -26.67
N PRO A 48 -28.50 0.87 -25.52
CA PRO A 48 -28.10 0.16 -24.32
C PRO A 48 -29.24 -0.58 -23.60
N GLU A 49 -30.48 -0.14 -23.76
CA GLU A 49 -31.69 -0.67 -23.11
C GLU A 49 -31.58 -0.85 -21.60
N ILE A 50 -30.78 0.01 -20.95
CA ILE A 50 -30.66 0.15 -19.49
C ILE A 50 -30.69 1.63 -19.11
N ASP A 51 -31.25 1.93 -17.96
CA ASP A 51 -31.19 3.27 -17.40
C ASP A 51 -29.88 3.49 -16.64
N MET A 52 -29.43 4.74 -16.58
CA MET A 52 -28.22 5.09 -15.84
C MET A 52 -28.27 4.69 -14.35
N SER A 53 -29.46 4.68 -13.76
CA SER A 53 -29.71 4.24 -12.38
C SER A 53 -29.52 2.74 -12.15
N GLU A 54 -29.52 1.92 -13.22
CA GLU A 54 -29.30 0.47 -13.14
C GLU A 54 -27.83 0.09 -13.23
N VAL A 55 -26.96 1.06 -13.52
CA VAL A 55 -25.50 0.81 -13.58
C VAL A 55 -24.94 0.61 -12.19
N ASP A 56 -24.54 -0.62 -11.86
CA ASP A 56 -23.87 -0.97 -10.60
C ASP A 56 -22.37 -1.18 -10.83
N LEU A 57 -21.53 -0.33 -10.22
CA LEU A 57 -20.09 -0.43 -10.24
C LEU A 57 -19.54 -1.19 -9.02
N SER A 58 -20.40 -1.67 -8.12
CA SER A 58 -19.98 -2.31 -6.90
C SER A 58 -19.26 -3.65 -7.19
N THR A 59 -18.32 -3.96 -6.32
CA THR A 59 -17.56 -5.22 -6.38
C THR A 59 -17.27 -5.74 -4.99
N SER A 60 -16.85 -7.00 -4.89
CA SER A 60 -16.34 -7.57 -3.65
C SER A 60 -14.82 -7.68 -3.72
N PHE A 61 -14.13 -7.14 -2.72
CA PHE A 61 -12.69 -7.23 -2.60
C PHE A 61 -12.31 -7.79 -1.23
N LEU A 62 -11.68 -8.95 -1.22
CA LEU A 62 -11.27 -9.68 -0.01
C LEU A 62 -12.39 -9.79 1.05
N GLY A 63 -13.61 -10.06 0.61
CA GLY A 63 -14.79 -10.26 1.45
C GLY A 63 -15.55 -8.99 1.85
N LYS A 64 -15.09 -7.80 1.45
CA LYS A 64 -15.77 -6.53 1.71
C LYS A 64 -16.32 -5.91 0.42
N LYS A 65 -17.53 -5.35 0.47
CA LYS A 65 -18.13 -4.66 -0.65
C LYS A 65 -17.50 -3.29 -0.85
N LEU A 66 -17.09 -2.99 -2.09
CA LEU A 66 -16.70 -1.67 -2.55
C LEU A 66 -17.79 -1.12 -3.46
N LEU A 67 -18.03 0.20 -3.45
CA LEU A 67 -19.02 0.83 -4.35
C LEU A 67 -18.50 1.01 -5.78
N ALA A 68 -17.18 0.94 -5.96
CA ALA A 68 -16.53 0.89 -7.27
C ALA A 68 -15.19 0.15 -7.14
N PRO A 69 -14.65 -0.45 -8.24
CA PRO A 69 -13.38 -1.16 -8.23
C PRO A 69 -12.17 -0.20 -8.22
N ILE A 70 -12.13 0.68 -7.23
CA ILE A 70 -11.10 1.71 -7.08
C ILE A 70 -10.39 1.55 -5.74
N VAL A 71 -9.06 1.64 -5.80
CA VAL A 71 -8.18 1.56 -4.64
C VAL A 71 -7.29 2.80 -4.60
N VAL A 72 -7.30 3.54 -3.50
CA VAL A 72 -6.28 4.55 -3.19
C VAL A 72 -5.06 3.82 -2.69
N ASP A 73 -4.02 3.72 -3.52
CA ASP A 73 -2.86 2.88 -3.21
C ASP A 73 -1.97 3.48 -2.12
N SER A 74 -1.15 2.59 -1.54
CA SER A 74 -0.24 2.86 -0.41
C SER A 74 0.90 3.79 -0.81
N MET A 75 0.94 5.02 -0.30
CA MET A 75 2.02 5.96 -0.63
C MET A 75 2.74 6.53 0.59
N THR A 76 2.05 7.12 1.57
CA THR A 76 2.70 7.91 2.61
C THR A 76 2.30 7.53 4.04
N GLY A 77 3.04 8.04 5.02
CA GLY A 77 2.87 7.86 6.46
C GLY A 77 4.19 8.07 7.21
N GLY A 78 4.14 8.34 8.52
CA GLY A 78 5.32 8.51 9.35
C GLY A 78 6.00 9.89 9.22
N ALA A 79 5.30 10.89 8.71
CA ALA A 79 5.72 12.28 8.68
C ALA A 79 4.52 13.19 8.97
N PRO A 80 4.68 14.39 9.53
CA PRO A 80 3.55 15.27 9.93
C PRO A 80 2.58 15.56 8.80
N ARG A 81 3.05 15.89 7.59
CA ARG A 81 2.20 16.15 6.42
C ARG A 81 1.42 14.91 5.97
N ALA A 82 1.94 13.72 6.25
CA ALA A 82 1.26 12.48 5.90
C ALA A 82 -0.02 12.26 6.72
N GLU A 83 -0.15 12.84 7.91
CA GLU A 83 -1.38 12.77 8.70
C GLU A 83 -2.54 13.46 7.97
N GLU A 84 -2.32 14.67 7.44
CA GLU A 84 -3.33 15.40 6.67
C GLU A 84 -3.68 14.68 5.37
N ILE A 85 -2.66 14.22 4.63
CA ILE A 85 -2.86 13.50 3.36
C ILE A 85 -3.67 12.22 3.60
N ASN A 86 -3.27 11.38 4.55
CA ASN A 86 -3.96 10.15 4.86
C ASN A 86 -5.38 10.40 5.39
N GLY A 87 -5.58 11.44 6.20
CA GLY A 87 -6.90 11.82 6.68
C GLY A 87 -7.85 12.23 5.56
N THR A 88 -7.38 13.09 4.64
CA THR A 88 -8.17 13.54 3.49
C THR A 88 -8.52 12.39 2.54
N LEU A 89 -7.53 11.54 2.21
CA LEU A 89 -7.76 10.39 1.33
C LEU A 89 -8.71 9.37 1.97
N ALA A 90 -8.61 9.18 3.28
CA ALA A 90 -9.50 8.29 4.01
C ALA A 90 -10.95 8.79 4.01
N GLU A 91 -11.19 10.11 4.18
CA GLU A 91 -12.53 10.70 4.05
C GLU A 91 -13.12 10.47 2.66
N VAL A 92 -12.30 10.58 1.61
CA VAL A 92 -12.73 10.28 0.24
C VAL A 92 -13.04 8.78 0.08
N ALA A 93 -12.17 7.90 0.57
CA ALA A 93 -12.37 6.45 0.51
C ALA A 93 -13.67 6.04 1.22
N GLU A 94 -13.94 6.58 2.40
CA GLU A 94 -15.18 6.33 3.15
C GLU A 94 -16.41 6.80 2.37
N LYS A 95 -16.38 8.04 1.90
CA LYS A 95 -17.52 8.66 1.19
C LYS A 95 -17.83 7.97 -0.13
N MET A 96 -16.81 7.54 -0.85
CA MET A 96 -16.94 6.94 -2.19
C MET A 96 -17.02 5.42 -2.15
N GLY A 97 -16.85 4.78 -0.98
CA GLY A 97 -16.82 3.34 -0.83
C GLY A 97 -15.64 2.68 -1.54
N PHE A 98 -14.47 3.33 -1.55
CA PHE A 98 -13.23 2.84 -2.12
C PHE A 98 -12.40 2.09 -1.09
N ALA A 99 -11.45 1.26 -1.55
CA ALA A 99 -10.41 0.74 -0.69
C ALA A 99 -9.25 1.75 -0.59
N MET A 100 -8.50 1.70 0.53
CA MET A 100 -7.31 2.55 0.71
C MET A 100 -6.19 1.79 1.42
N GLY A 101 -4.97 1.96 0.93
CA GLY A 101 -3.73 1.51 1.56
C GLY A 101 -2.95 2.63 2.21
N LEU A 102 -2.26 2.31 3.31
CA LEU A 102 -1.34 3.22 3.96
C LEU A 102 0.10 2.96 3.49
N GLY A 103 0.94 3.99 3.51
CA GLY A 103 2.36 3.81 3.28
C GLY A 103 3.01 2.94 4.35
N SER A 104 4.25 2.45 4.12
CA SER A 104 4.95 1.56 5.06
C SER A 104 4.88 2.06 6.49
N GLN A 105 4.27 1.23 7.38
CA GLN A 105 3.95 1.58 8.77
C GLN A 105 5.11 1.28 9.74
N ARG A 106 6.28 0.82 9.25
CA ARG A 106 7.44 0.57 10.12
C ARG A 106 7.76 1.74 11.05
N ALA A 107 7.62 2.98 10.54
CA ALA A 107 7.82 4.18 11.34
C ALA A 107 6.85 4.30 12.52
N GLY A 108 5.61 3.84 12.35
CA GLY A 108 4.58 3.88 13.40
C GLY A 108 4.89 2.99 14.61
N LEU A 109 5.79 2.00 14.47
CA LEU A 109 6.25 1.19 15.60
C LEU A 109 7.31 1.91 16.46
N LEU A 110 7.86 3.02 15.99
CA LEU A 110 8.93 3.73 16.68
C LEU A 110 8.43 4.80 17.65
N SER A 111 7.27 5.39 17.37
CA SER A 111 6.68 6.40 18.26
C SER A 111 5.17 6.56 18.01
N GLU A 112 4.45 6.98 19.05
CA GLU A 112 3.03 7.26 19.00
C GLU A 112 2.68 8.38 18.02
N SER A 113 3.52 9.43 17.95
CA SER A 113 3.33 10.53 17.01
C SER A 113 3.38 10.08 15.56
N MET A 114 4.26 9.12 15.22
CA MET A 114 4.29 8.52 13.89
C MET A 114 3.11 7.57 13.67
N ALA A 115 2.72 6.77 14.66
CA ALA A 115 1.55 5.89 14.56
C ALA A 115 0.28 6.67 14.24
N ARG A 116 0.13 7.88 14.79
CA ARG A 116 -1.02 8.77 14.55
C ARG A 116 -1.17 9.15 13.09
N THR A 117 -0.08 9.32 12.35
CA THR A 117 -0.11 9.65 10.91
C THR A 117 -0.73 8.54 10.04
N TYR A 118 -0.86 7.35 10.58
CA TYR A 118 -1.53 6.20 9.96
C TYR A 118 -2.93 5.98 10.56
N SER A 119 -3.05 5.96 11.90
CA SER A 119 -4.33 5.69 12.56
C SER A 119 -5.41 6.73 12.30
N ILE A 120 -5.03 7.94 11.85
CA ILE A 120 -5.97 8.95 11.35
C ILE A 120 -6.88 8.39 10.25
N ALA A 121 -6.37 7.47 9.41
CA ALA A 121 -7.15 6.91 8.32
C ALA A 121 -8.38 6.14 8.84
N ARG A 122 -8.25 5.26 9.86
CA ARG A 122 -9.39 4.55 10.43
C ARG A 122 -10.36 5.51 11.14
N LYS A 123 -9.85 6.57 11.79
CA LYS A 123 -10.70 7.59 12.41
C LYS A 123 -11.57 8.33 11.40
N LYS A 124 -11.04 8.55 10.18
CA LYS A 124 -11.72 9.26 9.09
C LYS A 124 -12.52 8.33 8.18
N ALA A 125 -12.17 7.06 8.16
CA ALA A 125 -12.80 6.02 7.35
C ALA A 125 -13.17 4.81 8.22
N PRO A 126 -14.20 4.93 9.09
CA PRO A 126 -14.58 3.87 10.03
C PRO A 126 -15.05 2.59 9.35
N SER A 127 -15.58 2.65 8.13
CA SER A 127 -16.13 1.50 7.42
C SER A 127 -15.38 1.12 6.13
N ALA A 128 -14.52 1.99 5.58
CA ALA A 128 -13.78 1.69 4.35
C ALA A 128 -12.84 0.49 4.49
N PHE A 129 -12.57 -0.20 3.38
CA PHE A 129 -11.54 -1.23 3.35
C PHE A 129 -10.16 -0.58 3.45
N LEU A 130 -9.48 -0.80 4.57
CA LEU A 130 -8.13 -0.29 4.79
C LEU A 130 -7.12 -1.43 4.83
N PHE A 131 -5.94 -1.24 4.21
CA PHE A 131 -4.87 -2.22 4.33
C PHE A 131 -3.58 -1.60 4.86
N ALA A 132 -2.99 -2.31 5.82
CA ALA A 132 -1.69 -2.02 6.42
C ALA A 132 -0.55 -2.29 5.42
N ASN A 133 0.66 -1.80 5.69
CA ASN A 133 1.76 -1.94 4.74
C ASN A 133 3.12 -2.10 5.42
N ILE A 134 3.92 -3.04 4.91
CA ILE A 134 5.32 -3.30 5.30
C ILE A 134 6.16 -3.67 4.08
N GLY A 135 7.45 -3.38 4.09
CA GLY A 135 8.36 -3.76 3.00
C GLY A 135 8.87 -5.18 3.09
N GLY A 136 9.05 -5.83 1.94
CA GLY A 136 9.65 -7.15 1.83
C GLY A 136 11.08 -7.21 2.36
N ALA A 137 11.89 -6.16 2.14
CA ALA A 137 13.25 -6.08 2.67
C ALA A 137 13.30 -6.15 4.21
N GLN A 138 12.28 -5.63 4.90
CA GLN A 138 12.16 -5.74 6.35
C GLN A 138 11.85 -7.17 6.79
N LEU A 139 11.02 -7.89 6.01
CA LEU A 139 10.71 -9.29 6.27
C LEU A 139 11.94 -10.19 6.15
N ALA A 140 12.81 -9.93 5.17
CA ALA A 140 14.06 -10.66 4.98
C ALA A 140 15.01 -10.57 6.20
N LYS A 141 14.87 -9.51 7.01
CA LYS A 141 15.64 -9.28 8.24
C LYS A 141 14.99 -9.90 9.49
N GLY A 142 13.99 -10.75 9.32
CA GLY A 142 13.34 -11.44 10.43
C GLY A 142 12.31 -10.59 11.16
N PHE A 143 11.55 -9.75 10.44
CA PHE A 143 10.45 -8.98 11.01
C PHE A 143 9.41 -9.93 11.64
N PRO A 144 9.11 -9.80 12.95
CA PRO A 144 8.25 -10.74 13.64
C PRO A 144 6.78 -10.61 13.20
N VAL A 145 6.06 -11.73 13.12
CA VAL A 145 4.60 -11.74 12.84
C VAL A 145 3.84 -10.88 13.85
N LYS A 146 4.21 -10.94 15.14
CA LYS A 146 3.65 -10.08 16.19
C LYS A 146 3.76 -8.58 15.89
N ASP A 147 4.81 -8.15 15.20
CA ASP A 147 4.93 -6.75 14.80
C ASP A 147 4.07 -6.45 13.57
N ALA A 148 3.86 -7.41 12.66
CA ALA A 148 2.86 -7.30 11.60
C ALA A 148 1.43 -7.17 12.16
N GLU A 149 1.08 -7.92 13.22
CA GLU A 149 -0.19 -7.77 13.95
C GLU A 149 -0.36 -6.36 14.52
N LYS A 150 0.70 -5.74 15.04
CA LYS A 150 0.66 -4.35 15.50
C LYS A 150 0.39 -3.36 14.37
N LEU A 151 0.94 -3.61 13.16
CA LEU A 151 0.64 -2.77 12.00
C LEU A 151 -0.84 -2.88 11.61
N VAL A 152 -1.38 -4.10 11.59
CA VAL A 152 -2.81 -4.35 11.35
C VAL A 152 -3.66 -3.64 12.39
N SER A 153 -3.37 -3.84 13.68
CA SER A 153 -4.13 -3.24 14.79
C SER A 153 -4.04 -1.70 14.81
N MET A 154 -2.92 -1.12 14.38
CA MET A 154 -2.69 0.34 14.37
C MET A 154 -3.75 1.11 13.59
N ILE A 155 -4.29 0.50 12.54
CA ILE A 155 -5.32 1.10 11.69
C ILE A 155 -6.57 0.22 11.58
N GLU A 156 -6.69 -0.82 12.42
CA GLU A 156 -7.76 -1.82 12.32
C GLU A 156 -7.92 -2.30 10.87
N ALA A 157 -6.80 -2.74 10.26
CA ALA A 157 -6.73 -3.04 8.85
C ALA A 157 -7.52 -4.30 8.49
N ASP A 158 -8.15 -4.27 7.32
CA ASP A 158 -8.86 -5.41 6.72
C ASP A 158 -7.90 -6.37 5.98
N ALA A 159 -6.68 -5.92 5.68
CA ALA A 159 -5.60 -6.70 5.05
C ALA A 159 -4.22 -6.14 5.38
N LEU A 160 -3.16 -6.94 5.15
CA LEU A 160 -1.77 -6.48 5.17
C LEU A 160 -1.16 -6.55 3.78
N ALA A 161 -0.64 -5.44 3.27
CA ALA A 161 0.15 -5.40 2.05
C ALA A 161 1.65 -5.52 2.35
N VAL A 162 2.32 -6.40 1.64
CA VAL A 162 3.79 -6.46 1.59
C VAL A 162 4.23 -5.81 0.28
N HIS A 163 4.96 -4.69 0.35
CA HIS A 163 5.52 -4.10 -0.86
C HIS A 163 6.88 -4.69 -1.20
N LEU A 164 7.05 -5.00 -2.48
CA LEU A 164 8.30 -5.48 -3.06
C LEU A 164 8.91 -4.32 -3.87
N ASN A 165 10.09 -3.89 -3.49
CA ASN A 165 10.75 -2.73 -4.09
C ASN A 165 12.27 -2.92 -4.25
N PRO A 166 12.74 -4.07 -4.79
CA PRO A 166 14.16 -4.39 -4.83
C PRO A 166 14.99 -3.34 -5.58
N LEU A 167 14.50 -2.84 -6.71
CA LEU A 167 15.18 -1.81 -7.47
C LEU A 167 15.33 -0.52 -6.67
N GLN A 168 14.28 -0.08 -5.99
CA GLN A 168 14.31 1.10 -5.13
C GLN A 168 15.31 0.92 -3.99
N GLU A 169 15.27 -0.22 -3.30
CA GLU A 169 16.17 -0.50 -2.17
C GLU A 169 17.65 -0.58 -2.58
N ILE A 170 17.95 -1.00 -3.82
CA ILE A 170 19.33 -1.02 -4.34
C ILE A 170 19.82 0.39 -4.67
N ILE A 171 18.95 1.26 -5.19
CA ILE A 171 19.33 2.60 -5.67
C ILE A 171 19.37 3.62 -4.53
N GLN A 172 18.50 3.48 -3.53
CA GLN A 172 18.45 4.41 -2.40
C GLN A 172 19.69 4.30 -1.52
N PRO A 173 20.34 5.40 -1.12
CA PRO A 173 21.51 5.39 -0.24
C PRO A 173 21.28 4.65 1.08
N GLU A 174 20.07 4.77 1.65
CA GLU A 174 19.66 4.12 2.91
C GLU A 174 18.87 2.82 2.66
N GLY A 175 18.89 2.30 1.44
CA GLY A 175 18.11 1.13 1.05
C GLY A 175 18.60 -0.17 1.69
N GLU A 176 17.72 -1.09 1.86
CA GLU A 176 17.96 -2.39 2.50
C GLU A 176 18.01 -3.50 1.43
N ALA A 177 19.13 -3.64 0.74
CA ALA A 177 19.32 -4.61 -0.35
C ALA A 177 19.45 -6.09 0.14
N ALA A 178 18.54 -6.51 1.01
CA ALA A 178 18.47 -7.89 1.53
C ALA A 178 17.11 -8.50 1.15
N PHE A 179 17.12 -9.45 0.22
CA PHE A 179 15.88 -10.00 -0.35
C PHE A 179 15.71 -11.50 -0.15
N ARG A 180 16.76 -12.18 0.33
CA ARG A 180 16.71 -13.63 0.57
C ARG A 180 15.74 -13.95 1.71
N GLY A 181 14.80 -14.88 1.47
CA GLY A 181 13.84 -15.33 2.46
C GLY A 181 12.54 -14.52 2.52
N VAL A 182 12.36 -13.48 1.67
CA VAL A 182 11.12 -12.69 1.60
C VAL A 182 9.91 -13.58 1.32
N LEU A 183 9.98 -14.50 0.33
CA LEU A 183 8.86 -15.38 -0.01
C LEU A 183 8.47 -16.30 1.15
N ALA A 184 9.46 -16.85 1.86
CA ALA A 184 9.21 -17.69 3.05
C ALA A 184 8.54 -16.88 4.17
N SER A 185 8.97 -15.64 4.37
CA SER A 185 8.36 -14.74 5.36
C SER A 185 6.94 -14.34 4.98
N ILE A 186 6.66 -14.10 3.68
CA ILE A 186 5.30 -13.84 3.19
C ILE A 186 4.40 -15.05 3.45
N ARG A 187 4.88 -16.27 3.15
CA ARG A 187 4.14 -17.50 3.43
C ARG A 187 3.77 -17.60 4.91
N LYS A 188 4.74 -17.36 5.79
CA LYS A 188 4.51 -17.35 7.23
C LYS A 188 3.46 -16.31 7.65
N LEU A 189 3.49 -15.10 7.09
CA LEU A 189 2.44 -14.11 7.34
C LEU A 189 1.07 -14.58 6.86
N CYS A 190 0.98 -15.23 5.68
CA CYS A 190 -0.27 -15.78 5.19
C CYS A 190 -0.85 -16.89 6.07
N GLU A 191 0.01 -17.64 6.75
CA GLU A 191 -0.38 -18.74 7.65
C GLU A 191 -0.79 -18.26 9.05
N GLU A 192 -0.14 -17.21 9.57
CA GLU A 192 -0.27 -16.82 10.98
C GLU A 192 -1.12 -15.56 11.21
N LEU A 193 -1.28 -14.66 10.23
CA LEU A 193 -2.10 -13.46 10.40
C LEU A 193 -3.60 -13.76 10.30
N SER A 194 -4.39 -13.06 11.10
CA SER A 194 -5.86 -13.12 11.06
C SER A 194 -6.50 -12.42 9.87
N VAL A 195 -5.75 -11.55 9.19
CA VAL A 195 -6.21 -10.81 8.01
C VAL A 195 -5.52 -11.31 6.74
N PRO A 196 -6.15 -11.22 5.57
CA PRO A 196 -5.52 -11.62 4.31
C PRO A 196 -4.25 -10.80 4.03
N VAL A 197 -3.24 -11.49 3.48
CA VAL A 197 -2.00 -10.87 3.00
C VAL A 197 -2.13 -10.61 1.50
N MET A 198 -1.78 -9.41 1.09
CA MET A 198 -1.62 -9.00 -0.29
C MET A 198 -0.19 -8.56 -0.56
N VAL A 199 0.22 -8.58 -1.83
CA VAL A 199 1.55 -8.13 -2.24
C VAL A 199 1.43 -7.05 -3.29
N LYS A 200 2.30 -6.05 -3.25
CA LYS A 200 2.37 -4.98 -4.24
C LYS A 200 3.81 -4.70 -4.67
N GLU A 201 3.98 -4.21 -5.84
CA GLU A 201 5.20 -3.59 -6.31
C GLU A 201 5.08 -2.05 -6.24
N VAL A 202 6.09 -1.31 -6.64
CA VAL A 202 6.16 0.15 -6.47
C VAL A 202 6.50 0.92 -7.76
N GLY A 203 6.43 0.29 -8.93
CA GLY A 203 6.62 0.97 -10.23
C GLY A 203 7.31 0.15 -11.32
N ALA A 204 7.86 -1.03 -11.02
CA ALA A 204 8.49 -1.92 -11.99
C ALA A 204 7.60 -3.12 -12.40
N GLY A 205 6.51 -3.35 -11.68
CA GLY A 205 5.56 -4.42 -11.97
C GLY A 205 5.93 -5.78 -11.37
N ILE A 206 5.01 -6.73 -11.47
CA ILE A 206 5.17 -8.12 -11.00
C ILE A 206 5.00 -9.04 -12.20
N SER A 207 5.99 -9.91 -12.47
CA SER A 207 5.89 -10.88 -13.55
C SER A 207 4.91 -12.01 -13.21
N ARG A 208 4.47 -12.72 -14.26
CA ARG A 208 3.60 -13.90 -14.11
C ARG A 208 4.21 -14.98 -13.21
N GLU A 209 5.51 -15.21 -13.34
CA GLU A 209 6.25 -16.22 -12.57
C GLU A 209 6.24 -15.85 -11.09
N VAL A 210 6.59 -14.60 -10.75
CA VAL A 210 6.56 -14.10 -9.37
C VAL A 210 5.12 -14.13 -8.82
N ALA A 211 4.11 -13.76 -9.62
CA ALA A 211 2.72 -13.81 -9.20
C ALA A 211 2.29 -15.23 -8.80
N ARG A 212 2.73 -16.27 -9.56
CA ARG A 212 2.44 -17.67 -9.23
C ARG A 212 3.14 -18.13 -7.95
N GLU A 213 4.38 -17.70 -7.72
CA GLU A 213 5.09 -18.01 -6.47
C GLU A 213 4.38 -17.39 -5.27
N LEU A 214 3.90 -16.15 -5.39
CA LEU A 214 3.14 -15.45 -4.37
C LEU A 214 1.79 -16.12 -4.09
N GLU A 215 1.05 -16.52 -5.14
CA GLU A 215 -0.17 -17.31 -5.02
C GLU A 215 0.08 -18.62 -4.28
N GLY A 216 1.13 -19.36 -4.65
CA GLY A 216 1.57 -20.58 -3.96
C GLY A 216 2.04 -20.35 -2.51
N ALA A 217 2.38 -19.13 -2.13
CA ALA A 217 2.67 -18.74 -0.75
C ALA A 217 1.42 -18.38 0.06
N GLY A 218 0.22 -18.33 -0.57
CA GLY A 218 -1.05 -18.03 0.11
C GLY A 218 -1.52 -16.60 0.00
N VAL A 219 -0.83 -15.74 -0.78
CA VAL A 219 -1.22 -14.34 -1.04
C VAL A 219 -2.61 -14.29 -1.68
N LYS A 220 -3.46 -13.38 -1.19
CA LYS A 220 -4.87 -13.29 -1.60
C LYS A 220 -5.14 -12.23 -2.66
N ALA A 221 -4.26 -11.26 -2.82
CA ALA A 221 -4.36 -10.23 -3.86
C ALA A 221 -2.97 -9.75 -4.27
N ILE A 222 -2.82 -9.38 -5.53
CA ILE A 222 -1.58 -8.86 -6.09
C ILE A 222 -1.88 -7.52 -6.76
N ASN A 223 -1.20 -6.47 -6.32
CA ASN A 223 -1.16 -5.18 -6.99
C ASN A 223 0.13 -5.09 -7.80
N ILE A 224 0.02 -5.14 -9.10
CA ILE A 224 1.18 -5.17 -10.00
C ILE A 224 1.97 -3.87 -10.00
N SER A 225 1.37 -2.73 -9.66
CA SER A 225 2.03 -1.41 -9.52
C SER A 225 3.12 -1.17 -10.57
N GLY A 226 2.74 -1.29 -11.84
CA GLY A 226 3.65 -1.03 -12.96
C GLY A 226 3.91 0.46 -13.17
N ALA A 227 4.85 0.81 -14.07
CA ALA A 227 5.10 2.18 -14.48
C ALA A 227 3.85 2.79 -15.13
N GLY A 228 3.54 4.03 -14.75
CA GLY A 228 2.36 4.75 -15.25
C GLY A 228 1.19 4.78 -14.28
N GLY A 229 1.27 4.09 -13.16
CA GLY A 229 0.28 4.11 -12.08
C GLY A 229 -0.54 2.85 -11.94
#